data_67f8db2eb42833ba6c4b65eee6dc373c
#
_entry.id   67f8db2eb42833ba6c4b65eee6dc373c
#
_cell.length_a   1.000
_cell.length_b   1.000
_cell.length_c   1.000
_cell.angle_alpha   90.00
_cell.angle_beta   90.00
_cell.angle_gamma   90.00
#
_symmetry.space_group_name_H-M   'P 1'
#
loop_
_entity.id
_entity.type
_entity.pdbx_description
1 polymer ?
#
loop_
_entity_poly.entity_id
_entity_poly.type
_entity_poly.pdbx_seq_one_letter_code
_entity_poly.pdbx_strand_id
1 'polypeptide(L)'
;LHFDGERYRLRAWVVMPNHVHALIQTVPGFHMAKIVQSWKSFTARRINAWMDVEGECRAGARRSEDSARRGIWQRDYWDRYIRDDEHFQTVIRYIEGNPVKAGLVSSPEEWRWTSVQWRSRR
;
A
#
# COMPACT_ATOMS: atom_id res chain seq x y z
N LEU A 1 -8.67 6.25 3.43
CA LEU A 1 -7.54 6.69 2.59
C LEU A 1 -7.56 8.20 2.46
N HIS A 2 -6.57 8.80 3.09
CA HIS A 2 -6.51 10.23 3.36
C HIS A 2 -6.39 11.00 2.07
N PHE A 3 -6.80 11.57 1.29
CA PHE A 3 -6.73 12.24 -0.01
C PHE A 3 -7.26 11.43 -1.20
N ASP A 4 -7.89 10.29 -0.98
CA ASP A 4 -8.66 9.63 -2.02
C ASP A 4 -9.87 10.49 -2.39
N GLY A 5 -10.00 10.81 -3.66
CA GLY A 5 -10.99 11.75 -4.18
C GLY A 5 -10.50 13.20 -4.34
N GLU A 6 -9.46 13.62 -3.61
CA GLU A 6 -8.90 14.97 -3.70
C GLU A 6 -7.67 15.07 -4.59
N ARG A 7 -6.68 14.21 -4.37
CA ARG A 7 -5.39 14.21 -5.08
C ARG A 7 -5.27 13.08 -6.08
N TYR A 8 -5.98 12.00 -5.84
CA TYR A 8 -6.02 10.81 -6.67
C TYR A 8 -7.35 10.08 -6.46
N ARG A 9 -7.65 9.16 -7.35
CA ARG A 9 -8.73 8.18 -7.19
C ARG A 9 -8.12 6.79 -7.15
N LEU A 10 -8.30 6.08 -6.04
CA LEU A 10 -7.82 4.74 -5.86
C LEU A 10 -8.80 3.75 -6.48
N ARG A 11 -8.36 3.04 -7.52
CA ARG A 11 -9.20 2.14 -8.32
C ARG A 11 -9.12 0.69 -7.88
N ALA A 12 -7.92 0.22 -7.58
CA ALA A 12 -7.67 -1.11 -7.04
C ALA A 12 -6.40 -1.08 -6.19
N TRP A 13 -6.32 -1.92 -5.19
CA TRP A 13 -5.14 -2.04 -4.36
C TRP A 13 -5.09 -3.37 -3.62
N VAL A 14 -3.90 -3.80 -3.27
CA VAL A 14 -3.64 -4.92 -2.36
C VAL A 14 -2.35 -4.67 -1.59
N VAL A 15 -2.38 -4.94 -0.30
CA VAL A 15 -1.19 -4.96 0.55
C VAL A 15 -0.76 -6.40 0.73
N MET A 16 0.40 -6.72 0.17
CA MET A 16 1.05 -8.02 0.30
C MET A 16 2.07 -8.00 1.46
N PRO A 17 2.57 -9.15 1.94
CA PRO A 17 3.50 -9.20 3.07
C PRO A 17 4.76 -8.33 2.92
N ASN A 18 5.25 -8.14 1.69
CA ASN A 18 6.50 -7.43 1.42
C ASN A 18 6.40 -6.34 0.35
N HIS A 19 5.21 -6.10 -0.21
CA HIS A 19 4.98 -5.07 -1.22
C HIS A 19 3.52 -4.66 -1.29
N VAL A 20 3.26 -3.59 -2.02
CA VAL A 20 1.91 -3.06 -2.26
C VAL A 20 1.73 -2.83 -3.75
N HIS A 21 0.58 -3.24 -4.28
CA HIS A 21 0.12 -2.82 -5.59
C HIS A 21 -1.04 -1.84 -5.45
N ALA A 22 -1.01 -0.78 -6.23
CA ALA A 22 -2.11 0.19 -6.28
C ALA A 22 -2.31 0.68 -7.71
N LEU A 23 -3.56 0.71 -8.14
CA LEU A 23 -3.99 1.35 -9.37
C LEU A 23 -4.65 2.67 -9.00
N ILE A 24 -4.03 3.77 -9.40
CA ILE A 24 -4.51 5.12 -9.10
C ILE A 24 -4.68 5.94 -10.37
N GLN A 25 -5.63 6.84 -10.31
CA GLN A 25 -5.82 7.91 -11.28
C GLN A 25 -5.47 9.23 -10.59
N THR A 26 -4.45 9.91 -11.05
CA THR A 26 -4.07 11.22 -10.50
C THR A 26 -5.08 12.29 -10.91
N VAL A 27 -5.36 13.21 -10.00
CA VAL A 27 -6.13 14.42 -10.32
C VAL A 27 -5.18 15.45 -10.95
N PRO A 28 -5.63 16.24 -11.96
CA PRO A 28 -4.80 17.28 -12.55
C PRO A 28 -4.16 18.18 -11.49
N GLY A 29 -2.86 18.46 -11.65
CA GLY A 29 -2.07 19.24 -10.69
C GLY A 29 -1.34 18.40 -9.63
N PHE A 30 -1.63 17.11 -9.52
CA PHE A 30 -0.94 16.20 -8.58
C PHE A 30 -0.11 15.17 -9.33
N HIS A 31 1.16 15.09 -8.99
CA HIS A 31 2.11 14.17 -9.62
C HIS A 31 2.23 12.86 -8.85
N MET A 32 2.26 11.74 -9.57
CA MET A 32 2.42 10.39 -9.03
C MET A 32 3.55 10.30 -8.02
N ALA A 33 4.73 10.82 -8.35
CA ALA A 33 5.90 10.75 -7.48
C ALA A 33 5.66 11.41 -6.11
N LYS A 34 4.96 12.54 -6.07
CA LYS A 34 4.61 13.24 -4.82
C LYS A 34 3.58 12.48 -4.01
N ILE A 35 2.61 11.85 -4.67
CA ILE A 35 1.60 11.01 -4.03
C ILE A 35 2.28 9.81 -3.36
N VAL A 36 3.11 9.08 -4.10
CA VAL A 36 3.84 7.90 -3.58
C VAL A 36 4.80 8.29 -2.45
N GLN A 37 5.53 9.40 -2.59
CA GLN A 37 6.38 9.92 -1.53
C GLN A 37 5.61 10.22 -0.25
N SER A 38 4.44 10.84 -0.36
CA SER A 38 3.53 11.12 0.76
C SER A 38 3.09 9.83 1.46
N TRP A 39 2.69 8.81 0.70
CA TRP A 39 2.30 7.50 1.25
C TRP A 39 3.45 6.82 2.00
N LYS A 40 4.63 6.78 1.38
CA LYS A 40 5.81 6.18 1.98
C LYS A 40 6.21 6.87 3.28
N SER A 41 6.25 8.20 3.28
CA SER A 41 6.61 8.98 4.46
C SER A 41 5.61 8.84 5.61
N PHE A 42 4.32 8.88 5.30
CA PHE A 42 3.26 8.74 6.29
C PHE A 42 3.26 7.34 6.92
N THR A 43 3.27 6.29 6.08
CA THR A 43 3.22 4.91 6.55
C THR A 43 4.50 4.51 7.29
N ALA A 44 5.68 4.92 6.81
CA ALA A 44 6.94 4.65 7.49
C ALA A 44 6.98 5.24 8.90
N ARG A 45 6.52 6.47 9.08
CA ARG A 45 6.41 7.09 10.42
C ARG A 45 5.47 6.31 11.34
N ARG A 46 4.32 5.89 10.83
CA ARG A 46 3.33 5.12 11.60
C ARG A 46 3.84 3.73 11.97
N ILE A 47 4.49 3.04 11.04
CA ILE A 47 5.06 1.72 11.27
C ILE A 47 6.20 1.81 12.29
N ASN A 48 7.12 2.75 12.13
CA ASN A 48 8.21 2.93 13.08
C ASN A 48 7.71 3.25 14.50
N ALA A 49 6.73 4.15 14.62
CA ALA A 49 6.12 4.48 15.91
C ALA A 49 5.46 3.24 16.56
N TRP A 50 4.79 2.41 15.78
CA TRP A 50 4.20 1.17 16.27
C TRP A 50 5.28 0.15 16.70
N MET A 51 6.34 -0.01 15.90
CA MET A 51 7.45 -0.91 16.21
C MET A 51 8.21 -0.47 17.47
N ASP A 52 8.34 0.81 17.71
CA ASP A 52 8.99 1.35 18.91
C ASP A 52 8.18 1.01 20.17
N VAL A 53 6.87 1.18 20.14
CA VAL A 53 5.96 0.80 21.24
C VAL A 53 6.02 -0.71 21.50
N GLU A 54 5.93 -1.54 20.48
CA GLU A 54 6.02 -3.01 20.60
C GLU A 54 7.40 -3.47 21.08
N GLY A 55 8.45 -2.77 20.64
CA GLY A 55 9.83 -3.02 21.10
C GLY A 55 10.02 -2.72 22.57
N GLU A 56 9.45 -1.64 23.08
CA GLU A 56 9.48 -1.27 24.50
C GLU A 56 8.72 -2.30 25.35
N CYS A 57 7.57 -2.78 24.88
CA CYS A 57 6.79 -3.80 25.59
C CYS A 57 7.51 -5.15 25.68
N ARG A 58 8.33 -5.51 24.69
CA ARG A 58 9.03 -6.80 24.63
C ARG A 58 10.39 -6.80 25.31
N ALA A 59 11.09 -5.69 25.38
CA ALA A 59 12.49 -5.63 25.77
C ALA A 59 12.75 -5.02 27.15
N GLY A 60 11.80 -4.34 27.76
CA GLY A 60 12.02 -3.61 29.03
C GLY A 60 13.25 -2.67 28.99
N ALA A 61 13.67 -2.23 27.81
CA ALA A 61 14.99 -1.64 27.58
C ALA A 61 14.99 -0.46 26.63
N ARG A 62 15.71 0.54 27.07
CA ARG A 62 16.41 1.66 26.41
C ARG A 62 16.08 1.88 24.94
N ARG A 63 15.51 3.05 24.66
CA ARG A 63 15.53 3.67 23.34
C ARG A 63 16.96 3.66 22.79
N SER A 64 17.22 2.86 21.79
CA SER A 64 18.38 3.06 20.96
C SER A 64 18.04 4.17 19.96
N GLU A 65 18.92 5.15 19.83
CA GLU A 65 18.81 6.24 18.84
C GLU A 65 18.76 5.73 17.39
N ASP A 66 19.01 4.44 17.19
CA ASP A 66 19.00 3.73 15.91
C ASP A 66 17.57 3.38 15.41
N SER A 67 16.55 3.41 16.27
CA SER A 67 15.18 3.08 15.87
C SER A 67 14.53 4.14 14.97
N ALA A 68 15.02 5.35 14.98
CA ALA A 68 14.46 6.48 14.23
C ALA A 68 14.66 6.40 12.70
N ARG A 69 15.40 5.42 12.17
CA ARG A 69 15.79 5.38 10.74
C ARG A 69 15.67 4.03 10.06
N ARG A 70 14.78 3.16 10.51
CA ARG A 70 14.51 1.91 9.78
C ARG A 70 13.88 2.24 8.43
N GLY A 71 14.56 1.85 7.35
CA GLY A 71 14.02 1.94 6.00
C GLY A 71 12.88 0.95 5.82
N ILE A 72 11.65 1.42 5.90
CA ILE A 72 10.44 0.58 5.69
C ILE A 72 10.23 0.32 4.21
N TRP A 73 10.42 1.33 3.38
CA TRP A 73 10.18 1.28 1.95
C TRP A 73 11.49 1.27 1.16
N GLN A 74 11.50 0.51 0.06
CA GLN A 74 12.55 0.63 -0.93
C GLN A 74 12.56 2.05 -1.52
N ARG A 75 13.73 2.50 -1.97
CA ARG A 75 13.92 3.85 -2.53
C ARG A 75 13.02 4.06 -3.74
N ASP A 76 13.04 3.12 -4.67
CA ASP A 76 12.31 3.20 -5.91
C ASP A 76 10.98 2.47 -5.85
N TYR A 77 10.10 2.75 -6.79
CA TYR A 77 8.86 2.02 -7.02
C TYR A 77 8.70 1.78 -8.51
N TRP A 78 7.96 0.75 -8.84
CA TRP A 78 7.69 0.37 -10.22
C TRP A 78 6.35 0.94 -10.64
N ASP A 79 6.31 1.73 -11.72
CA ASP A 79 5.08 2.29 -12.27
C ASP A 79 4.88 1.95 -13.74
N ARG A 80 3.63 1.85 -14.13
CA ARG A 80 3.21 1.66 -15.51
C ARG A 80 1.93 2.44 -15.78
N TYR A 81 1.84 3.02 -16.97
CA TYR A 81 0.62 3.66 -17.43
C TYR A 81 -0.39 2.65 -17.97
N ILE A 82 -1.67 2.90 -17.70
CA ILE A 82 -2.78 2.16 -18.30
C ILE A 82 -3.00 2.68 -19.71
N ARG A 83 -3.08 1.77 -20.68
CA ARG A 83 -3.16 2.09 -22.12
C ARG A 83 -4.59 2.24 -22.62
N ASP A 84 -5.52 1.45 -22.11
CA ASP A 84 -6.90 1.34 -22.55
C ASP A 84 -7.77 0.67 -21.49
N ASP A 85 -9.08 0.56 -21.75
CA ASP A 85 -10.03 -0.03 -20.82
C ASP A 85 -9.80 -1.53 -20.58
N GLU A 86 -9.39 -2.28 -21.60
CA GLU A 86 -9.08 -3.70 -21.46
C GLU A 86 -7.87 -3.90 -20.53
N HIS A 87 -6.81 -3.11 -20.75
CA HIS A 87 -5.65 -3.09 -19.86
C HIS A 87 -6.04 -2.70 -18.43
N PHE A 88 -6.90 -1.71 -18.26
CA PHE A 88 -7.42 -1.29 -16.96
C PHE A 88 -8.08 -2.46 -16.21
N GLN A 89 -9.00 -3.17 -16.86
CA GLN A 89 -9.66 -4.33 -16.25
C GLN A 89 -8.71 -5.48 -15.94
N THR A 90 -7.73 -5.70 -16.81
CA THR A 90 -6.69 -6.73 -16.61
C THR A 90 -5.82 -6.41 -15.40
N VAL A 91 -5.44 -5.15 -15.22
CA VAL A 91 -4.64 -4.72 -14.06
C VAL A 91 -5.43 -4.84 -12.76
N ILE A 92 -6.71 -4.50 -12.76
CA ILE A 92 -7.57 -4.71 -11.57
C ILE A 92 -7.58 -6.17 -11.17
N ARG A 93 -7.86 -7.08 -12.10
CA ARG A 93 -7.86 -8.54 -11.83
C ARG A 93 -6.51 -9.03 -11.35
N TYR A 94 -5.43 -8.53 -11.93
CA TYR A 94 -4.07 -8.86 -11.50
C TYR A 94 -3.80 -8.43 -10.05
N ILE A 95 -4.13 -7.18 -9.70
CA ILE A 95 -3.93 -6.64 -8.35
C ILE A 95 -4.74 -7.43 -7.33
N GLU A 96 -6.02 -7.63 -7.59
CA GLU A 96 -6.93 -8.29 -6.66
C GLU A 96 -6.71 -9.80 -6.56
N GLY A 97 -6.23 -10.44 -7.63
CA GLY A 97 -5.87 -11.85 -7.65
C GLY A 97 -4.48 -12.18 -7.08
N ASN A 98 -3.68 -11.17 -6.74
CA ASN A 98 -2.30 -11.37 -6.32
C ASN A 98 -2.14 -12.28 -5.09
N PRO A 99 -2.97 -12.18 -4.03
CA PRO A 99 -2.88 -13.08 -2.87
C PRO A 99 -3.17 -14.54 -3.21
N VAL A 100 -4.09 -14.80 -4.13
CA VAL A 100 -4.39 -16.15 -4.63
C VAL A 100 -3.21 -16.70 -5.43
N LYS A 101 -2.68 -15.90 -6.35
CA LYS A 101 -1.49 -16.26 -7.16
C LYS A 101 -0.28 -16.54 -6.29
N ALA A 102 -0.12 -15.85 -5.19
CA ALA A 102 0.95 -16.06 -4.22
C ALA A 102 0.70 -17.26 -3.28
N GLY A 103 -0.45 -17.93 -3.39
CA GLY A 103 -0.80 -19.08 -2.55
C GLY A 103 -1.16 -18.74 -1.10
N LEU A 104 -1.49 -17.48 -0.81
CA LEU A 104 -1.81 -17.03 0.55
C LEU A 104 -3.27 -17.30 0.93
N VAL A 105 -4.17 -17.28 -0.02
CA VAL A 105 -5.62 -17.53 0.15
C VAL A 105 -6.16 -18.28 -1.07
N SER A 106 -7.36 -18.84 -0.94
CA SER A 106 -8.02 -19.55 -2.04
C SER A 106 -8.84 -18.65 -2.94
N SER A 107 -9.34 -17.53 -2.41
CA SER A 107 -10.07 -16.51 -3.18
C SER A 107 -9.67 -15.09 -2.79
N PRO A 108 -9.83 -14.10 -3.68
CA PRO A 108 -9.46 -12.71 -3.38
C PRO A 108 -10.22 -12.12 -2.19
N GLU A 109 -11.45 -12.56 -1.97
CA GLU A 109 -12.33 -12.13 -0.89
C GLU A 109 -11.82 -12.53 0.51
N GLU A 110 -11.00 -13.57 0.59
CA GLU A 110 -10.41 -14.02 1.84
C GLU A 110 -9.25 -13.13 2.31
N TRP A 111 -8.65 -12.34 1.39
CA TRP A 111 -7.55 -11.46 1.73
C TRP A 111 -8.06 -10.15 2.31
N ARG A 112 -7.76 -9.91 3.58
CA ARG A 112 -8.27 -8.74 4.31
C ARG A 112 -7.82 -7.39 3.73
N TRP A 113 -6.61 -7.33 3.20
CA TRP A 113 -5.94 -6.09 2.80
C TRP A 113 -6.01 -5.87 1.29
N THR A 114 -7.22 -5.77 0.76
CA THR A 114 -7.49 -5.60 -0.67
C THR A 114 -8.71 -4.73 -0.94
N SER A 115 -8.74 -4.12 -2.12
CA SER A 115 -9.89 -3.36 -2.61
C SER A 115 -11.16 -4.20 -2.78
N VAL A 116 -11.06 -5.51 -2.97
CA VAL A 116 -12.22 -6.42 -3.02
C VAL A 116 -13.04 -6.31 -1.74
N GLN A 117 -12.40 -6.47 -0.60
CA GLN A 117 -13.03 -6.35 0.71
C GLN A 117 -13.63 -4.97 0.96
N TRP A 118 -12.98 -3.93 0.46
CA TRP A 118 -13.44 -2.56 0.59
C TRP A 118 -14.73 -2.30 -0.20
N ARG A 119 -14.83 -2.81 -1.43
CA ARG A 119 -16.04 -2.68 -2.26
C ARG A 119 -17.23 -3.47 -1.70
N SER A 120 -16.98 -4.62 -1.13
CA SER A 120 -18.03 -5.48 -0.54
C SER A 120 -18.67 -4.90 0.72
N ARG A 121 -18.01 -3.91 1.36
CA ARG A 121 -18.52 -3.24 2.56
C ARG A 121 -19.28 -1.93 2.27
N ARG A 122 -19.32 -1.52 1.04
CA ARG A 122 -20.11 -0.38 0.57
C ARG A 122 -21.41 -0.84 -0.04
#